data_2736fa116dbd226498c63a52b0340604
#
_entry.id   2736fa116dbd226498c63a52b0340604
#
_cell.length_a   1.000
_cell.length_b   1.000
_cell.length_c   1.000
_cell.angle_alpha   90.00
_cell.angle_beta   90.00
_cell.angle_gamma   90.00
#
_symmetry.space_group_name_H-M   'P 1'
#
loop_
_entity.id
_entity.type
_entity.pdbx_description
1 polymer ?
#
loop_
_entity_poly.entity_id
_entity_poly.type
_entity_poly.pdbx_seq_one_letter_code
_entity_poly.pdbx_strand_id
1 'polypeptide(L)'
;MRILLVEDERRISNVVKKGLTEEGFAVDTAFDGEEGQYLAESENYDLIILDIMLPKVDGLTICKELRAKNIKAPILMLTAKTTVEDKAAGLDSGADDYLAKPFAFLELRSRIHALIRRSKQEPSPIIKIADLEFDPIKHKVSRGGKSITLTPKEFSVLEILLRHIDEVVTRTMIIEHVWDYNFDSMSNVVDVFIAQLRRKIDKGAKVPLIHTLHGVGYKVSENL
;
A
#
# COMPACT_ATOMS: atom_id res chain seq x y z
N MET A 1 -1.27 1.67 -3.36
CA MET A 1 -0.87 1.69 -1.94
C MET A 1 0.58 2.04 -1.82
N ARG A 2 0.93 2.88 -0.85
CA ARG A 2 2.29 3.42 -0.68
C ARG A 2 2.95 2.84 0.56
N ILE A 3 4.16 2.33 0.42
CA ILE A 3 4.93 1.65 1.47
C ILE A 3 6.24 2.40 1.68
N LEU A 4 6.60 2.67 2.93
CA LEU A 4 7.95 3.09 3.30
C LEU A 4 8.76 1.84 3.67
N LEU A 5 9.94 1.69 3.07
CA LEU A 5 10.92 0.65 3.40
C LEU A 5 12.18 1.31 3.97
N VAL A 6 12.44 1.06 5.25
CA VAL A 6 13.66 1.54 5.94
C VAL A 6 14.57 0.35 6.17
N GLU A 7 15.66 0.28 5.41
CA GLU A 7 16.58 -0.86 5.37
C GLU A 7 17.96 -0.37 4.90
N ASP A 8 18.98 -0.50 5.71
CA ASP A 8 20.33 0.00 5.43
C ASP A 8 21.09 -0.86 4.41
N GLU A 9 20.81 -2.16 4.36
CA GLU A 9 21.42 -3.05 3.39
C GLU A 9 20.79 -2.86 2.00
N ARG A 10 21.47 -2.09 1.13
CA ARG A 10 20.98 -1.75 -0.21
C ARG A 10 20.58 -2.94 -1.07
N ARG A 11 21.21 -4.11 -0.88
CA ARG A 11 20.87 -5.32 -1.63
C ARG A 11 19.49 -5.84 -1.25
N ILE A 12 19.18 -5.89 0.04
CA ILE A 12 17.87 -6.30 0.57
C ILE A 12 16.84 -5.28 0.14
N SER A 13 17.10 -3.98 0.39
CA SER A 13 16.22 -2.87 0.02
C SER A 13 15.85 -2.91 -1.46
N ASN A 14 16.81 -3.07 -2.37
CA ASN A 14 16.55 -3.12 -3.80
C ASN A 14 15.70 -4.34 -4.22
N VAL A 15 15.96 -5.52 -3.65
CA VAL A 15 15.17 -6.73 -3.95
C VAL A 15 13.74 -6.58 -3.46
N VAL A 16 13.57 -6.10 -2.23
CA VAL A 16 12.24 -5.87 -1.64
C VAL A 16 11.48 -4.79 -2.42
N LYS A 17 12.11 -3.63 -2.69
CA LYS A 17 11.51 -2.56 -3.49
C LYS A 17 11.05 -3.07 -4.85
N LYS A 18 11.94 -3.80 -5.57
CA LYS A 18 11.60 -4.35 -6.89
C LYS A 18 10.39 -5.27 -6.81
N GLY A 19 10.39 -6.25 -5.90
CA GLY A 19 9.28 -7.19 -5.76
C GLY A 19 7.96 -6.51 -5.40
N LEU A 20 7.98 -5.54 -4.48
CA LEU A 20 6.78 -4.79 -4.11
C LEU A 20 6.28 -3.89 -5.25
N THR A 21 7.19 -3.29 -6.04
CA THR A 21 6.82 -2.48 -7.20
C THR A 21 6.19 -3.33 -8.31
N GLU A 22 6.68 -4.56 -8.52
CA GLU A 22 6.09 -5.54 -9.45
C GLU A 22 4.68 -5.97 -9.02
N GLU A 23 4.39 -5.97 -7.71
CA GLU A 23 3.05 -6.18 -7.13
C GLU A 23 2.18 -4.91 -7.15
N GLY A 24 2.67 -3.79 -7.69
CA GLY A 24 1.92 -2.54 -7.88
C GLY A 24 2.00 -1.54 -6.73
N PHE A 25 2.73 -1.82 -5.65
CA PHE A 25 2.95 -0.85 -4.59
C PHE A 25 3.83 0.33 -5.06
N ALA A 26 3.57 1.52 -4.54
CA ALA A 26 4.53 2.60 -4.53
C ALA A 26 5.47 2.40 -3.34
N VAL A 27 6.79 2.43 -3.56
CA VAL A 27 7.76 2.12 -2.50
C VAL A 27 8.80 3.22 -2.40
N ASP A 28 8.74 3.96 -1.29
CA ASP A 28 9.81 4.86 -0.88
C ASP A 28 10.83 4.09 -0.05
N THR A 29 12.10 4.48 -0.14
CA THR A 29 13.18 3.81 0.57
C THR A 29 14.02 4.80 1.33
N ALA A 30 14.34 4.47 2.57
CA ALA A 30 15.33 5.15 3.40
C ALA A 30 16.41 4.14 3.82
N PHE A 31 17.64 4.62 4.00
CA PHE A 31 18.79 3.77 4.27
C PHE A 31 19.39 3.99 5.67
N ASP A 32 18.80 4.88 6.45
CA ASP A 32 19.11 5.08 7.86
C ASP A 32 17.85 5.51 8.64
N GLY A 33 17.96 5.46 9.97
CA GLY A 33 16.82 5.72 10.83
C GLY A 33 16.36 7.18 10.84
N GLU A 34 17.25 8.16 10.67
CA GLU A 34 16.85 9.58 10.61
C GLU A 34 16.02 9.87 9.37
N GLU A 35 16.49 9.41 8.19
CA GLU A 35 15.75 9.56 6.93
C GLU A 35 14.42 8.80 7.00
N GLY A 36 14.43 7.57 7.53
CA GLY A 36 13.23 6.74 7.68
C GLY A 36 12.19 7.38 8.58
N GLN A 37 12.61 7.92 9.72
CA GLN A 37 11.74 8.63 10.65
C GLN A 37 11.17 9.91 10.03
N TYR A 38 12.00 10.72 9.39
CA TYR A 38 11.56 11.94 8.71
C TYR A 38 10.48 11.65 7.67
N LEU A 39 10.69 10.66 6.81
CA LEU A 39 9.69 10.27 5.79
C LEU A 39 8.41 9.75 6.44
N ALA A 40 8.52 8.90 7.47
CA ALA A 40 7.36 8.35 8.17
C ALA A 40 6.50 9.44 8.87
N GLU A 41 7.11 10.56 9.24
CA GLU A 41 6.42 11.69 9.89
C GLU A 41 5.87 12.71 8.90
N SER A 42 6.55 12.93 7.76
CA SER A 42 6.18 13.95 6.78
C SER A 42 5.21 13.47 5.71
N GLU A 43 5.15 12.16 5.46
CA GLU A 43 4.39 11.56 4.38
C GLU A 43 3.35 10.56 4.88
N ASN A 44 2.33 10.30 4.07
CA ASN A 44 1.31 9.31 4.37
C ASN A 44 1.67 7.95 3.75
N TYR A 45 1.77 6.92 4.59
CA TYR A 45 2.02 5.54 4.16
C TYR A 45 0.89 4.61 4.58
N ASP A 46 0.57 3.65 3.71
CA ASP A 46 -0.37 2.56 4.02
C ASP A 46 0.28 1.48 4.90
N LEU A 47 1.63 1.41 4.88
CA LEU A 47 2.42 0.49 5.70
C LEU A 47 3.88 0.97 5.75
N ILE A 48 4.54 0.74 6.89
CA ILE A 48 5.97 0.98 7.08
C ILE A 48 6.65 -0.37 7.33
N ILE A 49 7.69 -0.68 6.54
CA ILE A 49 8.60 -1.80 6.77
C ILE A 49 9.87 -1.22 7.36
N LEU A 50 10.27 -1.69 8.54
CA LEU A 50 11.30 -1.06 9.33
C LEU A 50 12.29 -2.09 9.85
N ASP A 51 13.55 -2.01 9.45
CA ASP A 51 14.59 -2.81 10.08
C ASP A 51 14.83 -2.34 11.52
N ILE A 52 15.09 -3.29 12.41
CA ILE A 52 15.47 -2.98 13.79
C ILE A 52 16.87 -2.37 13.86
N MET A 53 17.80 -2.93 13.10
CA MET A 53 19.21 -2.52 13.16
C MET A 53 19.53 -1.48 12.08
N LEU A 54 19.21 -0.24 12.34
CA LEU A 54 19.49 0.88 11.46
C LEU A 54 20.60 1.78 11.98
N PRO A 55 21.40 2.39 11.10
CA PRO A 55 22.33 3.44 11.49
C PRO A 55 21.59 4.67 12.02
N LYS A 56 22.24 5.46 12.87
CA LYS A 56 21.77 6.72 13.50
C LYS A 56 20.67 6.51 14.53
N VAL A 57 19.47 6.09 14.13
CA VAL A 57 18.33 5.81 15.01
C VAL A 57 17.85 4.38 14.73
N ASP A 58 17.75 3.56 15.78
CA ASP A 58 17.30 2.18 15.65
C ASP A 58 15.77 2.08 15.41
N GLY A 59 15.35 1.00 14.75
CA GLY A 59 13.95 0.84 14.34
C GLY A 59 12.97 0.75 15.50
N LEU A 60 13.35 0.22 16.67
CA LEU A 60 12.47 0.15 17.85
C LEU A 60 12.21 1.55 18.40
N THR A 61 13.23 2.40 18.44
CA THR A 61 13.10 3.81 18.83
C THR A 61 12.18 4.56 17.88
N ILE A 62 12.39 4.42 16.58
CA ILE A 62 11.52 5.02 15.55
C ILE A 62 10.07 4.58 15.75
N CYS A 63 9.83 3.27 15.92
CA CYS A 63 8.49 2.75 16.12
C CYS A 63 7.78 3.39 17.32
N LYS A 64 8.46 3.48 18.47
CA LYS A 64 7.93 4.12 19.68
C LYS A 64 7.59 5.59 19.45
N GLU A 65 8.47 6.34 18.77
CA GLU A 65 8.26 7.76 18.50
C GLU A 65 7.09 7.98 17.52
N LEU A 66 6.97 7.17 16.49
CA LEU A 66 5.83 7.22 15.57
C LEU A 66 4.50 6.97 16.30
N ARG A 67 4.47 6.01 17.23
CA ARG A 67 3.28 5.73 18.06
C ARG A 67 2.98 6.87 19.04
N ALA A 68 4.01 7.46 19.65
CA ALA A 68 3.85 8.63 20.53
C ALA A 68 3.26 9.84 19.75
N LYS A 69 3.55 9.97 18.47
CA LYS A 69 2.99 10.98 17.55
C LYS A 69 1.63 10.58 16.95
N ASN A 70 1.01 9.49 17.41
CA ASN A 70 -0.26 8.96 16.91
C ASN A 70 -0.26 8.59 15.41
N ILE A 71 0.89 8.26 14.82
CA ILE A 71 0.97 7.73 13.47
C ILE A 71 0.42 6.30 13.49
N LYS A 72 -0.69 6.09 12.76
CA LYS A 72 -1.47 4.84 12.79
C LYS A 72 -1.09 3.87 11.67
N ALA A 73 -0.19 4.25 10.78
CA ALA A 73 0.28 3.34 9.73
C ALA A 73 0.79 2.04 10.36
N PRO A 74 0.37 0.87 9.88
CA PRO A 74 0.87 -0.40 10.39
C PRO A 74 2.37 -0.50 10.15
N ILE A 75 3.10 -1.04 11.14
CA ILE A 75 4.55 -1.21 11.11
C ILE A 75 4.89 -2.70 11.14
N LEU A 76 5.57 -3.15 10.08
CA LEU A 76 6.18 -4.47 9.99
C LEU A 76 7.68 -4.34 10.28
N MET A 77 8.12 -4.92 11.40
CA MET A 77 9.54 -4.92 11.76
C MET A 77 10.28 -6.06 11.04
N LEU A 78 11.41 -5.75 10.44
CA LEU A 78 12.37 -6.74 9.97
C LEU A 78 13.40 -6.98 11.07
N THR A 79 13.72 -8.25 11.38
CA THR A 79 14.64 -8.56 12.45
C THR A 79 15.59 -9.71 12.09
N ALA A 80 16.86 -9.54 12.37
CA ALA A 80 17.83 -10.65 12.35
C ALA A 80 17.73 -11.53 13.62
N LYS A 81 17.00 -11.07 14.65
CA LYS A 81 16.89 -11.70 15.94
C LYS A 81 15.68 -12.63 16.00
N THR A 82 15.91 -13.88 16.41
CA THR A 82 14.89 -14.94 16.45
C THR A 82 14.51 -15.33 17.88
N THR A 83 15.12 -14.71 18.92
CA THR A 83 14.90 -15.08 20.31
C THR A 83 13.52 -14.63 20.82
N VAL A 84 13.00 -15.34 21.83
CA VAL A 84 11.70 -15.03 22.42
C VAL A 84 11.74 -13.68 23.16
N GLU A 85 12.88 -13.35 23.76
CA GLU A 85 13.11 -12.08 24.45
C GLU A 85 13.07 -10.88 23.48
N ASP A 86 13.66 -11.03 22.29
CA ASP A 86 13.61 -9.98 21.27
C ASP A 86 12.21 -9.74 20.71
N LYS A 87 11.40 -10.81 20.60
CA LYS A 87 9.99 -10.70 20.20
C LYS A 87 9.13 -10.03 21.27
N ALA A 88 9.40 -10.28 22.54
CA ALA A 88 8.69 -9.65 23.65
C ALA A 88 9.00 -8.14 23.73
N ALA A 89 10.29 -7.76 23.66
CA ALA A 89 10.70 -6.35 23.61
C ALA A 89 10.13 -5.61 22.38
N GLY A 90 9.95 -6.35 21.30
CA GLY A 90 9.33 -5.84 20.08
C GLY A 90 7.83 -5.56 20.25
N LEU A 91 7.06 -6.43 20.87
CA LEU A 91 5.62 -6.22 21.10
C LEU A 91 5.35 -4.97 21.93
N ASP A 92 6.23 -4.64 22.90
CA ASP A 92 6.14 -3.42 23.69
C ASP A 92 6.50 -2.14 22.91
N SER A 93 7.09 -2.26 21.72
CA SER A 93 7.44 -1.10 20.88
C SER A 93 6.27 -0.49 20.11
N GLY A 94 5.13 -1.20 20.03
CA GLY A 94 3.95 -0.78 19.27
C GLY A 94 4.00 -1.17 17.78
N ALA A 95 4.86 -2.09 17.39
CA ALA A 95 4.84 -2.69 16.05
C ALA A 95 3.65 -3.67 15.90
N ASP A 96 3.15 -3.80 14.67
CA ASP A 96 1.96 -4.61 14.38
C ASP A 96 2.29 -6.05 13.98
N ASP A 97 3.50 -6.30 13.45
CA ASP A 97 4.01 -7.64 13.11
C ASP A 97 5.54 -7.64 12.99
N TYR A 98 6.12 -8.85 12.98
CA TYR A 98 7.56 -9.10 12.89
C TYR A 98 7.86 -10.13 11.84
N LEU A 99 8.92 -9.91 11.05
CA LEU A 99 9.42 -10.84 10.04
C LEU A 99 10.93 -11.06 10.24
N ALA A 100 11.30 -12.30 10.52
CA ALA A 100 12.70 -12.66 10.72
C ALA A 100 13.46 -12.75 9.38
N LYS A 101 14.67 -12.20 9.34
CA LYS A 101 15.64 -12.38 8.25
C LYS A 101 16.42 -13.69 8.44
N PRO A 102 16.67 -14.49 7.36
CA PRO A 102 16.18 -14.29 5.99
C PRO A 102 14.72 -14.72 5.81
N PHE A 103 13.98 -14.01 4.97
CA PHE A 103 12.58 -14.27 4.70
C PHE A 103 12.31 -14.58 3.22
N ALA A 104 11.24 -15.31 2.95
CA ALA A 104 10.73 -15.48 1.60
C ALA A 104 9.86 -14.25 1.21
N PHE A 105 10.00 -13.78 -0.04
CA PHE A 105 9.19 -12.65 -0.52
C PHE A 105 7.67 -12.92 -0.42
N LEU A 106 7.26 -14.18 -0.63
CA LEU A 106 5.86 -14.59 -0.48
C LEU A 106 5.33 -14.37 0.96
N GLU A 107 6.17 -14.61 1.97
CA GLU A 107 5.81 -14.36 3.37
C GLU A 107 5.69 -12.87 3.65
N LEU A 108 6.67 -12.06 3.23
CA LEU A 108 6.64 -10.60 3.34
C LEU A 108 5.34 -10.05 2.72
N ARG A 109 5.03 -10.42 1.48
CA ARG A 109 3.81 -10.01 0.78
C ARG A 109 2.54 -10.37 1.57
N SER A 110 2.44 -11.59 2.06
CA SER A 110 1.27 -12.06 2.80
C SER A 110 1.04 -11.28 4.09
N ARG A 111 2.12 -10.92 4.80
CA ARG A 111 2.07 -10.08 6.01
C ARG A 111 1.66 -8.64 5.71
N ILE A 112 2.20 -8.05 4.65
CA ILE A 112 1.83 -6.72 4.17
C ILE A 112 0.31 -6.64 3.93
N HIS A 113 -0.24 -7.56 3.14
CA HIS A 113 -1.69 -7.58 2.88
C HIS A 113 -2.53 -7.79 4.15
N ALA A 114 -2.06 -8.65 5.07
CA ALA A 114 -2.75 -8.86 6.33
C ALA A 114 -2.78 -7.62 7.21
N LEU A 115 -1.65 -6.90 7.31
CA LEU A 115 -1.53 -5.68 8.09
C LEU A 115 -2.40 -4.54 7.53
N ILE A 116 -2.32 -4.30 6.23
CA ILE A 116 -3.13 -3.27 5.57
C ILE A 116 -4.63 -3.56 5.73
N ARG A 117 -5.05 -4.81 5.59
CA ARG A 117 -6.44 -5.22 5.82
C ARG A 117 -6.90 -4.95 7.25
N ARG A 118 -6.08 -5.31 8.24
CA ARG A 118 -6.39 -5.10 9.67
C ARG A 118 -6.50 -3.61 10.00
N SER A 119 -5.61 -2.77 9.49
CA SER A 119 -5.62 -1.33 9.75
C SER A 119 -6.89 -0.64 9.21
N LYS A 120 -7.47 -1.18 8.13
CA LYS A 120 -8.71 -0.67 7.52
C LYS A 120 -9.98 -1.36 8.04
N GLN A 121 -9.87 -2.28 9.00
CA GLN A 121 -10.96 -3.07 9.58
C GLN A 121 -11.82 -3.82 8.53
N GLU A 122 -11.21 -4.23 7.43
CA GLU A 122 -11.91 -4.90 6.33
C GLU A 122 -12.13 -6.39 6.67
N PRO A 123 -13.39 -6.86 6.73
CA PRO A 123 -13.70 -8.25 7.11
C PRO A 123 -13.36 -9.25 6.01
N SER A 124 -13.33 -8.82 4.76
CA SER A 124 -13.03 -9.67 3.60
C SER A 124 -11.89 -9.09 2.77
N PRO A 125 -10.96 -9.92 2.27
CA PRO A 125 -9.97 -9.45 1.31
C PRO A 125 -10.59 -9.09 -0.05
N ILE A 126 -11.79 -9.63 -0.37
CA ILE A 126 -12.45 -9.42 -1.65
C ILE A 126 -13.41 -8.24 -1.54
N ILE A 127 -13.18 -7.22 -2.34
CA ILE A 127 -14.05 -6.06 -2.45
C ILE A 127 -15.06 -6.34 -3.58
N LYS A 128 -16.35 -6.12 -3.32
CA LYS A 128 -17.43 -6.32 -4.29
C LYS A 128 -18.27 -5.08 -4.43
N ILE A 129 -18.57 -4.71 -5.67
CA ILE A 129 -19.52 -3.68 -6.01
C ILE A 129 -20.23 -4.07 -7.31
N ALA A 130 -21.56 -4.13 -7.30
CA ALA A 130 -22.37 -4.68 -8.38
C ALA A 130 -21.84 -6.08 -8.80
N ASP A 131 -21.49 -6.25 -10.06
CA ASP A 131 -20.92 -7.47 -10.63
C ASP A 131 -19.38 -7.47 -10.73
N LEU A 132 -18.72 -6.48 -10.13
CA LEU A 132 -17.26 -6.38 -10.03
C LEU A 132 -16.78 -7.07 -8.75
N GLU A 133 -15.78 -7.95 -8.89
CA GLU A 133 -15.06 -8.56 -7.77
C GLU A 133 -13.58 -8.23 -7.89
N PHE A 134 -12.98 -7.76 -6.80
CA PHE A 134 -11.57 -7.39 -6.70
C PHE A 134 -10.91 -8.15 -5.55
N ASP A 135 -9.93 -8.99 -5.85
CA ASP A 135 -9.14 -9.77 -4.87
C ASP A 135 -7.71 -9.23 -4.83
N PRO A 136 -7.36 -8.39 -3.85
CA PRO A 136 -6.02 -7.80 -3.75
C PRO A 136 -4.95 -8.83 -3.42
N ILE A 137 -5.28 -9.93 -2.72
CA ILE A 137 -4.31 -10.96 -2.35
C ILE A 137 -3.91 -11.80 -3.56
N LYS A 138 -4.89 -12.19 -4.39
CA LYS A 138 -4.65 -12.98 -5.59
C LYS A 138 -4.35 -12.14 -6.83
N HIS A 139 -4.34 -10.81 -6.70
CA HIS A 139 -4.19 -9.88 -7.82
C HIS A 139 -5.19 -10.17 -8.97
N LYS A 140 -6.46 -10.42 -8.61
CA LYS A 140 -7.50 -10.80 -9.57
C LYS A 140 -8.63 -9.80 -9.58
N VAL A 141 -9.09 -9.50 -10.78
CA VAL A 141 -10.27 -8.67 -11.01
C VAL A 141 -11.19 -9.41 -11.95
N SER A 142 -12.47 -9.43 -11.66
CA SER A 142 -13.49 -9.98 -12.56
C SER A 142 -14.73 -9.10 -12.57
N ARG A 143 -15.44 -9.08 -13.68
CA ARG A 143 -16.72 -8.40 -13.81
C ARG A 143 -17.72 -9.27 -14.57
N GLY A 144 -18.90 -9.48 -13.98
CA GLY A 144 -19.89 -10.41 -14.52
C GLY A 144 -19.34 -11.83 -14.71
N GLY A 145 -18.45 -12.28 -13.81
CA GLY A 145 -17.76 -13.57 -13.87
C GLY A 145 -16.63 -13.67 -14.91
N LYS A 146 -16.35 -12.61 -15.68
CA LYS A 146 -15.25 -12.57 -16.67
C LYS A 146 -14.01 -11.95 -16.04
N SER A 147 -12.88 -12.64 -16.13
CA SER A 147 -11.58 -12.11 -15.64
C SER A 147 -11.12 -10.92 -16.47
N ILE A 148 -10.61 -9.90 -15.78
CA ILE A 148 -10.05 -8.69 -16.37
C ILE A 148 -8.56 -8.62 -16.05
N THR A 149 -7.73 -8.46 -17.07
CA THR A 149 -6.28 -8.27 -16.89
C THR A 149 -5.95 -6.79 -16.76
N LEU A 150 -5.40 -6.41 -15.61
CA LEU A 150 -4.90 -5.08 -15.32
C LEU A 150 -3.38 -5.10 -15.21
N THR A 151 -2.74 -3.98 -15.57
CA THR A 151 -1.34 -3.74 -15.21
C THR A 151 -1.23 -3.44 -13.72
N PRO A 152 -0.05 -3.57 -13.10
CA PRO A 152 0.11 -3.26 -11.67
C PRO A 152 -0.39 -1.86 -11.28
N LYS A 153 -0.11 -0.83 -12.09
CA LYS A 153 -0.58 0.54 -11.82
C LYS A 153 -2.09 0.70 -12.01
N GLU A 154 -2.69 0.09 -13.04
CA GLU A 154 -4.15 0.06 -13.17
C GLU A 154 -4.81 -0.63 -11.98
N PHE A 155 -4.21 -1.71 -11.49
CA PHE A 155 -4.69 -2.44 -10.32
C PHE A 155 -4.67 -1.56 -9.08
N SER A 156 -3.56 -0.84 -8.83
CA SER A 156 -3.43 0.06 -7.68
C SER A 156 -4.37 1.27 -7.75
N VAL A 157 -4.58 1.85 -8.95
CA VAL A 157 -5.58 2.93 -9.13
C VAL A 157 -6.99 2.41 -8.87
N LEU A 158 -7.32 1.21 -9.35
CA LEU A 158 -8.62 0.61 -9.07
C LEU A 158 -8.80 0.31 -7.58
N GLU A 159 -7.76 -0.19 -6.93
CA GLU A 159 -7.79 -0.53 -5.51
C GLU A 159 -8.12 0.68 -4.63
N ILE A 160 -7.45 1.82 -4.84
CA ILE A 160 -7.74 3.01 -4.03
C ILE A 160 -9.18 3.51 -4.25
N LEU A 161 -9.69 3.43 -5.46
CA LEU A 161 -11.09 3.79 -5.75
C LEU A 161 -12.08 2.84 -5.06
N LEU A 162 -11.82 1.53 -5.10
CA LEU A 162 -12.68 0.52 -4.49
C LEU A 162 -12.63 0.51 -2.95
N ARG A 163 -11.56 1.03 -2.35
CA ARG A 163 -11.49 1.21 -0.89
C ARG A 163 -12.28 2.43 -0.40
N HIS A 164 -12.71 3.29 -1.32
CA HIS A 164 -13.50 4.49 -1.09
C HIS A 164 -14.80 4.45 -1.91
N ILE A 165 -15.50 3.28 -1.87
CA ILE A 165 -16.80 3.14 -2.55
C ILE A 165 -17.75 4.22 -2.03
N ASP A 166 -18.45 4.88 -2.95
CA ASP A 166 -19.37 5.99 -2.69
C ASP A 166 -18.74 7.29 -2.16
N GLU A 167 -17.42 7.32 -2.00
CA GLU A 167 -16.66 8.51 -1.63
C GLU A 167 -15.93 9.10 -2.82
N VAL A 168 -15.56 10.38 -2.71
CA VAL A 168 -14.79 11.06 -3.74
C VAL A 168 -13.30 10.88 -3.48
N VAL A 169 -12.60 10.27 -4.44
CA VAL A 169 -11.14 10.16 -4.43
C VAL A 169 -10.55 11.24 -5.33
N THR A 170 -9.80 12.16 -4.74
CA THR A 170 -9.15 13.24 -5.49
C THR A 170 -7.96 12.73 -6.30
N ARG A 171 -7.55 13.52 -7.32
CA ARG A 171 -6.32 13.21 -8.09
C ARG A 171 -5.09 13.14 -7.18
N THR A 172 -4.99 14.04 -6.23
CA THR A 172 -3.90 14.06 -5.24
C THR A 172 -3.87 12.79 -4.43
N MET A 173 -5.00 12.34 -3.88
CA MET A 173 -5.07 11.06 -3.14
C MET A 173 -4.61 9.87 -4.00
N ILE A 174 -5.00 9.84 -5.28
CA ILE A 174 -4.56 8.76 -6.19
C ILE A 174 -3.05 8.82 -6.40
N ILE A 175 -2.49 10.01 -6.62
CA ILE A 175 -1.04 10.18 -6.83
C ILE A 175 -0.27 9.76 -5.59
N GLU A 176 -0.64 10.24 -4.42
CA GLU A 176 0.02 9.94 -3.14
C GLU A 176 0.03 8.43 -2.81
N HIS A 177 -0.99 7.68 -3.23
CA HIS A 177 -1.10 6.24 -2.92
C HIS A 177 -0.57 5.31 -4.01
N VAL A 178 -0.40 5.79 -5.24
CA VAL A 178 -0.05 4.94 -6.38
C VAL A 178 1.34 5.23 -6.93
N TRP A 179 1.89 6.42 -6.67
CA TRP A 179 3.24 6.80 -7.09
C TRP A 179 4.12 7.08 -5.86
N ASP A 180 5.44 6.93 -6.04
CA ASP A 180 6.44 7.22 -5.02
C ASP A 180 6.69 8.74 -4.85
N TYR A 181 7.41 9.11 -3.79
CA TYR A 181 7.71 10.48 -3.41
C TYR A 181 8.34 11.32 -4.55
N ASN A 182 9.16 10.68 -5.38
CA ASN A 182 9.88 11.36 -6.46
C ASN A 182 9.05 11.54 -7.74
N PHE A 183 7.77 11.17 -7.73
CA PHE A 183 6.93 11.28 -8.91
C PHE A 183 6.51 12.72 -9.19
N ASP A 184 6.86 13.22 -10.37
CA ASP A 184 6.40 14.55 -10.84
C ASP A 184 4.91 14.51 -11.21
N SER A 185 4.09 15.16 -10.39
CA SER A 185 2.62 15.17 -10.50
C SER A 185 2.06 16.11 -11.59
N MET A 186 2.93 16.79 -12.35
CA MET A 186 2.49 17.78 -13.37
C MET A 186 1.81 17.18 -14.61
N SER A 187 1.51 15.88 -14.63
CA SER A 187 0.94 15.18 -15.76
C SER A 187 -0.53 14.80 -15.54
N ASN A 188 -1.28 14.65 -16.62
CA ASN A 188 -2.63 14.09 -16.64
C ASN A 188 -2.64 12.54 -16.47
N VAL A 189 -1.62 12.01 -15.81
CA VAL A 189 -1.40 10.56 -15.66
C VAL A 189 -2.61 9.84 -15.07
N VAL A 190 -3.23 10.41 -14.04
CA VAL A 190 -4.42 9.83 -13.39
C VAL A 190 -5.56 9.70 -14.41
N ASP A 191 -5.83 10.74 -15.21
CA ASP A 191 -6.90 10.72 -16.20
C ASP A 191 -6.69 9.63 -17.26
N VAL A 192 -5.43 9.37 -17.64
CA VAL A 192 -5.07 8.29 -18.57
C VAL A 192 -5.40 6.92 -17.96
N PHE A 193 -5.01 6.67 -16.70
CA PHE A 193 -5.32 5.40 -16.02
C PHE A 193 -6.83 5.21 -15.81
N ILE A 194 -7.56 6.25 -15.45
CA ILE A 194 -9.01 6.20 -15.35
C ILE A 194 -9.65 5.85 -16.71
N ALA A 195 -9.20 6.47 -17.79
CA ALA A 195 -9.69 6.13 -19.14
C ALA A 195 -9.39 4.68 -19.53
N GLN A 196 -8.21 4.16 -19.16
CA GLN A 196 -7.85 2.76 -19.37
C GLN A 196 -8.72 1.81 -18.55
N LEU A 197 -8.94 2.11 -17.26
CA LEU A 197 -9.81 1.32 -16.38
C LEU A 197 -11.25 1.28 -16.90
N ARG A 198 -11.82 2.41 -17.31
CA ARG A 198 -13.18 2.45 -17.90
C ARG A 198 -13.30 1.55 -19.13
N ARG A 199 -12.29 1.56 -19.99
CA ARG A 199 -12.28 0.67 -21.18
C ARG A 199 -12.28 -0.82 -20.81
N LYS A 200 -11.64 -1.18 -19.70
CA LYS A 200 -11.53 -2.58 -19.25
C LYS A 200 -12.69 -3.01 -18.36
N ILE A 201 -13.18 -2.13 -17.53
CA ILE A 201 -14.16 -2.44 -16.49
C ILE A 201 -15.58 -2.06 -16.92
N ASP A 202 -15.77 -0.87 -17.48
CA ASP A 202 -17.10 -0.34 -17.77
C ASP A 202 -17.60 -0.62 -19.20
N LYS A 203 -16.69 -0.93 -20.15
CA LYS A 203 -17.07 -1.18 -21.53
C LYS A 203 -17.93 -2.45 -21.65
N GLY A 204 -19.17 -2.27 -22.06
CA GLY A 204 -20.14 -3.37 -22.21
C GLY A 204 -20.80 -3.83 -20.91
N ALA A 205 -20.51 -3.19 -19.79
CA ALA A 205 -21.22 -3.42 -18.55
C ALA A 205 -22.58 -2.72 -18.54
N LYS A 206 -23.56 -3.29 -17.81
CA LYS A 206 -24.91 -2.70 -17.69
C LYS A 206 -24.88 -1.36 -16.95
N VAL A 207 -24.03 -1.27 -15.94
CA VAL A 207 -23.89 -0.07 -15.09
C VAL A 207 -22.41 0.33 -15.09
N PRO A 208 -22.04 1.54 -15.55
CA PRO A 208 -20.71 2.08 -15.35
C PRO A 208 -20.46 2.30 -13.86
N LEU A 209 -19.28 1.98 -13.37
CA LEU A 209 -18.94 2.13 -11.95
C LEU A 209 -18.01 3.32 -11.69
N ILE A 210 -17.17 3.71 -12.65
CA ILE A 210 -16.18 4.77 -12.46
C ILE A 210 -16.75 6.09 -12.98
N HIS A 211 -17.04 7.01 -12.06
CA HIS A 211 -17.61 8.31 -12.36
C HIS A 211 -16.58 9.43 -12.23
N THR A 212 -16.75 10.52 -13.01
CA THR A 212 -15.95 11.74 -12.85
C THR A 212 -16.78 12.82 -12.18
N LEU A 213 -16.26 13.36 -11.08
CA LEU A 213 -16.76 14.60 -10.51
C LEU A 213 -15.86 15.74 -10.99
N HIS A 214 -16.40 16.52 -11.94
CA HIS A 214 -15.61 17.58 -12.59
C HIS A 214 -15.07 18.58 -11.57
N GLY A 215 -13.76 18.87 -11.70
CA GLY A 215 -13.05 19.77 -10.80
C GLY A 215 -12.67 19.17 -9.42
N VAL A 216 -13.16 17.97 -9.08
CA VAL A 216 -12.92 17.34 -7.77
C VAL A 216 -12.11 16.05 -7.87
N GLY A 217 -12.58 15.05 -8.60
CA GLY A 217 -11.91 13.75 -8.67
C GLY A 217 -12.76 12.67 -9.31
N TYR A 218 -12.65 11.47 -8.77
CA TYR A 218 -13.35 10.27 -9.24
C TYR A 218 -14.07 9.58 -8.12
N LYS A 219 -15.10 8.85 -8.46
CA LYS A 219 -15.90 8.06 -7.51
C LYS A 219 -16.21 6.70 -8.14
N VAL A 220 -16.16 5.64 -7.34
CA VAL A 220 -16.75 4.35 -7.71
C VAL A 220 -18.07 4.19 -6.98
N SER A 221 -19.15 3.98 -7.75
CA SER A 221 -20.52 3.87 -7.22
C SER A 221 -21.39 3.11 -8.20
N GLU A 222 -22.43 2.43 -7.70
CA GLU A 222 -23.47 1.84 -8.54
C GLU A 222 -24.47 2.91 -9.04
N ASN A 223 -24.62 3.99 -8.30
CA ASN A 223 -25.52 5.10 -8.60
C ASN A 223 -24.73 6.41 -8.61
N LEU A 224 -25.08 7.29 -9.52
CA LEU A 224 -24.54 8.66 -9.60
C LEU A 224 -25.37 9.58 -8.75
#